data_1f149a9e964607376ef139bd6917f252
#
_entry.id   1f149a9e964607376ef139bd6917f252
#
_cell.length_a   1.000
_cell.length_b   1.000
_cell.length_c   1.000
_cell.angle_alpha   90.00
_cell.angle_beta   90.00
_cell.angle_gamma   90.00
#
_symmetry.space_group_name_H-M   'P 1'
#
loop_
_entity.id
_entity.type
_entity.pdbx_description
1 polymer ?
#
loop_
_entity_poly.entity_id
_entity_poly.type
_entity_poly.pdbx_seq_one_letter_code
_entity_poly.pdbx_strand_id
1 'polypeptide(L)'
;QGYLAEVSSAIRNYHSRTEEVASKMRLVQQLEAAAEQMESKKNKTAAEGLKEEAKTVRSEIPESAWESLENFRTKAEEYRSGSTSYTVRNKDIPVKTTKTTLSGLDMPRVALPEYSDWGDTLQWIRKENMPGSFPYTGGVFPFKRQDELPVRMFAGEGSAERTNKRYHFLSKDQDFNRLSVAFDSPSLYGNDPQERLDIFGKVCESGVSISTVDEMEKLFEGFDLCAANTSVSKTINGNYWWHLAAFFNVAIRQQVKKFEEENGRKPDDKEHAEIKSRTLSTVRGTVQADQLKESMGQNTLVFNLDTALRMMGDVAEFYVDNEVRNHYFVSISGYHIAEAGANPISQAALTLSNGLTYVELFNSRGLDANKFLRNFSWFFSNGMDPEYAV
;
A
#
# COMPACT_ATOMS: atom_id res chain seq x y z
N GLN A 1 -1.16 29.64 -2.35
CA GLN A 1 -0.87 30.18 -3.70
C GLN A 1 0.63 30.18 -4.03
N GLY A 2 1.55 30.55 -3.10
CA GLY A 2 2.99 30.52 -3.32
C GLY A 2 3.52 29.13 -3.66
N TYR A 3 3.13 28.14 -2.90
CA TYR A 3 3.54 26.75 -3.11
C TYR A 3 3.15 26.21 -4.49
N LEU A 4 1.91 26.42 -4.93
CA LEU A 4 1.46 25.97 -6.26
C LEU A 4 2.25 26.68 -7.39
N ALA A 5 2.62 27.93 -7.19
CA ALA A 5 3.47 28.66 -8.15
C ALA A 5 4.88 28.07 -8.22
N GLU A 6 5.46 27.68 -7.08
CA GLU A 6 6.78 27.04 -7.03
C GLU A 6 6.77 25.66 -7.70
N VAL A 7 5.77 24.82 -7.40
CA VAL A 7 5.61 23.50 -8.03
C VAL A 7 5.43 23.65 -9.55
N SER A 8 4.54 24.54 -9.99
CA SER A 8 4.32 24.79 -11.41
C SER A 8 5.57 25.33 -12.11
N SER A 9 6.38 26.13 -11.42
CA SER A 9 7.66 26.62 -11.94
C SER A 9 8.69 25.49 -12.05
N ALA A 10 8.77 24.62 -11.02
CA ALA A 10 9.67 23.46 -11.04
C ALA A 10 9.32 22.48 -12.17
N ILE A 11 8.04 22.21 -12.39
CA ILE A 11 7.56 21.36 -13.50
C ILE A 11 7.93 21.97 -14.85
N ARG A 12 7.65 23.26 -15.06
CA ARG A 12 8.05 23.94 -16.30
C ARG A 12 9.56 23.88 -16.54
N ASN A 13 10.35 24.13 -15.52
CA ASN A 13 11.81 24.05 -15.61
C ASN A 13 12.29 22.64 -15.95
N TYR A 14 11.67 21.62 -15.35
CA TYR A 14 11.97 20.23 -15.66
C TYR A 14 11.67 19.89 -17.13
N HIS A 15 10.51 20.29 -17.63
CA HIS A 15 10.14 20.09 -19.03
C HIS A 15 11.06 20.83 -19.98
N SER A 16 11.39 22.10 -19.69
CA SER A 16 12.29 22.92 -20.52
C SER A 16 13.69 22.30 -20.60
N ARG A 17 14.25 21.87 -19.47
CA ARG A 17 15.56 21.18 -19.44
C ARG A 17 15.51 19.83 -20.17
N THR A 18 14.40 19.12 -20.06
CA THR A 18 14.21 17.87 -20.80
C THR A 18 14.24 18.09 -22.30
N GLU A 19 13.53 19.12 -22.78
CA GLU A 19 13.50 19.46 -24.21
C GLU A 19 14.88 19.91 -24.75
N GLU A 20 15.61 20.69 -23.97
CA GLU A 20 16.97 21.10 -24.33
C GLU A 20 17.90 19.90 -24.52
N VAL A 21 17.92 18.98 -23.54
CA VAL A 21 18.75 17.76 -23.60
C VAL A 21 18.29 16.83 -24.72
N ALA A 22 16.99 16.66 -24.92
CA ALA A 22 16.43 15.84 -25.99
C ALA A 22 16.83 16.40 -27.39
N SER A 23 16.81 17.72 -27.57
CA SER A 23 17.23 18.36 -28.82
C SER A 23 18.70 18.13 -29.12
N LYS A 24 19.56 18.18 -28.10
CA LYS A 24 20.98 17.84 -28.24
C LYS A 24 21.20 16.39 -28.61
N MET A 25 20.44 15.47 -27.99
CA MET A 25 20.51 14.02 -28.32
C MET A 25 20.09 13.74 -29.77
N ARG A 26 19.03 14.39 -30.26
CA ARG A 26 18.63 14.33 -31.69
C ARG A 26 19.76 14.80 -32.59
N LEU A 27 20.37 15.93 -32.25
CA LEU A 27 21.47 16.47 -33.03
C LEU A 27 22.65 15.53 -33.09
N VAL A 28 23.07 14.94 -31.98
CA VAL A 28 24.13 13.92 -31.94
C VAL A 28 23.80 12.76 -32.87
N GLN A 29 22.60 12.18 -32.76
CA GLN A 29 22.15 11.08 -33.59
C GLN A 29 22.16 11.42 -35.09
N GLN A 30 21.73 12.62 -35.43
CA GLN A 30 21.73 13.11 -36.83
C GLN A 30 23.14 13.32 -37.37
N LEU A 31 24.06 13.86 -36.56
CA LEU A 31 25.46 14.05 -36.94
C LEU A 31 26.17 12.72 -37.14
N GLU A 32 25.94 11.75 -36.24
CA GLU A 32 26.51 10.39 -36.37
C GLU A 32 25.99 9.68 -37.63
N ALA A 33 24.67 9.73 -37.89
CA ALA A 33 24.09 9.18 -39.12
C ALA A 33 24.59 9.86 -40.38
N ALA A 34 24.77 11.17 -40.37
CA ALA A 34 25.36 11.93 -41.49
C ALA A 34 26.83 11.56 -41.70
N ALA A 35 27.58 11.34 -40.62
CA ALA A 35 28.99 10.90 -40.71
C ALA A 35 29.11 9.53 -41.36
N GLU A 36 28.25 8.59 -41.00
CA GLU A 36 28.20 7.24 -41.62
C GLU A 36 27.87 7.32 -43.11
N GLN A 37 26.95 8.18 -43.50
CA GLN A 37 26.65 8.43 -44.93
C GLN A 37 27.85 9.02 -45.70
N MET A 38 28.62 9.91 -45.09
CA MET A 38 29.82 10.46 -45.72
C MET A 38 30.93 9.44 -45.85
N GLU A 39 31.08 8.55 -44.87
CA GLU A 39 31.99 7.40 -44.94
C GLU A 39 31.64 6.45 -46.10
N SER A 40 30.36 6.11 -46.23
CA SER A 40 29.87 5.27 -47.34
C SER A 40 30.17 5.86 -48.70
N LYS A 41 30.15 7.20 -48.81
CA LYS A 41 30.53 7.96 -50.01
C LYS A 41 32.02 8.23 -50.14
N LYS A 42 32.86 7.60 -49.28
CA LYS A 42 34.33 7.76 -49.24
C LYS A 42 34.82 9.19 -48.98
N ASN A 43 34.01 10.04 -48.43
CA ASN A 43 34.38 11.42 -48.04
C ASN A 43 34.80 11.44 -46.55
N LYS A 44 36.04 11.01 -46.29
CA LYS A 44 36.57 10.86 -44.92
C LYS A 44 36.66 12.20 -44.18
N THR A 45 37.11 13.28 -44.84
CA THR A 45 37.28 14.57 -44.20
C THR A 45 35.96 15.13 -43.69
N ALA A 46 34.89 15.01 -44.46
CA ALA A 46 33.57 15.45 -44.05
C ALA A 46 33.03 14.56 -42.90
N ALA A 47 33.28 13.26 -42.97
CA ALA A 47 32.87 12.31 -41.90
C ALA A 47 33.60 12.61 -40.58
N GLU A 48 34.89 12.90 -40.60
CA GLU A 48 35.68 13.26 -39.42
C GLU A 48 35.18 14.57 -38.78
N GLY A 49 34.89 15.59 -39.59
CA GLY A 49 34.32 16.84 -39.11
C GLY A 49 32.97 16.67 -38.39
N LEU A 50 32.07 15.87 -38.98
CA LEU A 50 30.76 15.55 -38.36
C LEU A 50 30.89 14.74 -37.05
N LYS A 51 31.85 13.83 -36.99
CA LYS A 51 32.14 13.06 -35.75
C LYS A 51 32.68 13.94 -34.63
N GLU A 52 33.54 14.90 -34.97
CA GLU A 52 34.09 15.82 -33.96
C GLU A 52 33.01 16.77 -33.44
N GLU A 53 32.13 17.25 -34.32
CA GLU A 53 30.95 18.03 -33.91
C GLU A 53 30.02 17.20 -33.04
N ALA A 54 29.69 15.96 -33.41
CA ALA A 54 28.89 15.03 -32.59
C ALA A 54 29.48 14.84 -31.19
N LYS A 55 30.81 14.70 -31.11
CA LYS A 55 31.53 14.55 -29.85
C LYS A 55 31.44 15.80 -28.97
N THR A 56 31.54 16.97 -29.59
CA THR A 56 31.40 18.25 -28.89
C THR A 56 29.99 18.38 -28.27
N VAL A 57 28.95 18.21 -29.07
CA VAL A 57 27.56 18.26 -28.59
C VAL A 57 27.29 17.18 -27.55
N ARG A 58 27.83 15.95 -27.71
CA ARG A 58 27.70 14.87 -26.76
C ARG A 58 28.28 15.23 -25.39
N SER A 59 29.40 15.98 -25.35
CA SER A 59 30.01 16.41 -24.08
C SER A 59 29.17 17.41 -23.28
N GLU A 60 28.21 18.07 -23.92
CA GLU A 60 27.27 18.98 -23.27
C GLU A 60 26.04 18.30 -22.71
N ILE A 61 25.86 17.01 -22.99
CA ILE A 61 24.72 16.21 -22.52
C ILE A 61 25.11 15.50 -21.21
N PRO A 62 24.29 15.64 -20.14
CA PRO A 62 24.56 14.96 -18.87
C PRO A 62 24.65 13.44 -19.05
N GLU A 63 25.63 12.80 -18.44
CA GLU A 63 25.82 11.34 -18.51
C GLU A 63 24.57 10.58 -18.07
N SER A 64 23.83 11.08 -17.06
CA SER A 64 22.56 10.51 -16.62
C SER A 64 21.47 10.41 -17.70
N ALA A 65 21.56 11.19 -18.78
CA ALA A 65 20.63 11.07 -19.91
C ALA A 65 20.99 9.85 -20.79
N TRP A 66 22.29 9.58 -20.98
CA TRP A 66 22.77 8.42 -21.69
C TRP A 66 22.50 7.14 -20.93
N GLU A 67 22.77 7.14 -19.63
CA GLU A 67 22.44 6.02 -18.74
C GLU A 67 20.92 5.72 -18.76
N SER A 68 20.09 6.75 -18.76
CA SER A 68 18.63 6.58 -18.85
C SER A 68 18.20 5.91 -20.15
N LEU A 69 18.80 6.29 -21.27
CA LEU A 69 18.51 5.69 -22.58
C LEU A 69 18.96 4.23 -22.66
N GLU A 70 20.13 3.90 -22.13
CA GLU A 70 20.63 2.53 -22.12
C GLU A 70 19.81 1.62 -21.18
N ASN A 71 19.50 2.11 -19.99
CA ASN A 71 18.62 1.42 -19.05
C ASN A 71 17.22 1.17 -19.64
N PHE A 72 16.69 2.14 -20.40
CA PHE A 72 15.43 1.96 -21.11
C PHE A 72 15.52 0.84 -22.15
N ARG A 73 16.58 0.83 -22.98
CA ARG A 73 16.77 -0.23 -24.00
C ARG A 73 16.81 -1.61 -23.38
N THR A 74 17.63 -1.78 -22.35
CA THR A 74 17.75 -3.05 -21.64
C THR A 74 16.42 -3.54 -21.06
N LYS A 75 15.70 -2.65 -20.37
CA LYS A 75 14.39 -2.98 -19.81
C LYS A 75 13.32 -3.21 -20.88
N ALA A 76 13.37 -2.46 -22.00
CA ALA A 76 12.42 -2.64 -23.08
C ALA A 76 12.58 -4.03 -23.74
N GLU A 77 13.81 -4.51 -23.92
CA GLU A 77 14.09 -5.85 -24.42
C GLU A 77 13.60 -6.92 -23.43
N GLU A 78 13.86 -6.72 -22.14
CA GLU A 78 13.36 -7.60 -21.08
C GLU A 78 11.82 -7.70 -21.11
N TYR A 79 11.11 -6.59 -21.23
CA TYR A 79 9.64 -6.59 -21.29
C TYR A 79 9.09 -7.20 -22.58
N ARG A 80 9.79 -7.06 -23.71
CA ARG A 80 9.42 -7.69 -24.97
C ARG A 80 9.69 -9.18 -25.02
N SER A 81 10.58 -9.68 -24.16
CA SER A 81 10.90 -11.14 -24.09
C SER A 81 9.73 -12.00 -23.59
N GLY A 82 8.65 -11.41 -23.10
CA GLY A 82 7.46 -12.09 -22.61
C GLY A 82 7.51 -12.46 -21.12
N SER A 83 8.68 -12.35 -20.48
CA SER A 83 8.84 -12.61 -19.04
C SER A 83 9.96 -11.76 -18.45
N THR A 84 9.80 -11.36 -17.20
CA THR A 84 10.81 -10.68 -16.40
C THR A 84 10.83 -11.26 -14.99
N SER A 85 11.78 -10.87 -14.16
CA SER A 85 11.81 -11.22 -12.76
C SER A 85 12.18 -10.01 -11.90
N TYR A 86 11.71 -10.01 -10.67
CA TYR A 86 12.16 -9.05 -9.66
C TYR A 86 12.48 -9.75 -8.35
N THR A 87 13.44 -9.24 -7.62
CA THR A 87 13.93 -9.86 -6.39
C THR A 87 13.24 -9.26 -5.17
N VAL A 88 12.61 -10.10 -4.34
CA VAL A 88 12.05 -9.72 -3.04
C VAL A 88 12.67 -10.61 -1.96
N ARG A 89 13.33 -9.99 -0.99
CA ARG A 89 13.96 -10.71 0.13
C ARG A 89 14.84 -11.89 -0.34
N ASN A 90 15.69 -11.66 -1.33
CA ASN A 90 16.58 -12.63 -1.96
C ASN A 90 15.87 -13.80 -2.68
N LYS A 91 14.61 -13.62 -3.09
CA LYS A 91 13.89 -14.56 -3.94
C LYS A 91 13.52 -13.88 -5.23
N ASP A 92 13.90 -14.48 -6.35
CA ASP A 92 13.48 -14.01 -7.67
C ASP A 92 12.07 -14.49 -7.95
N ILE A 93 11.21 -13.54 -8.29
CA ILE A 93 9.80 -13.78 -8.62
C ILE A 93 9.65 -13.58 -10.11
N PRO A 94 9.45 -14.66 -10.89
CA PRO A 94 9.21 -14.56 -12.32
C PRO A 94 7.81 -13.99 -12.59
N VAL A 95 7.70 -13.12 -13.59
CA VAL A 95 6.44 -12.47 -13.97
C VAL A 95 6.29 -12.48 -15.48
N LYS A 96 5.10 -12.78 -15.98
CA LYS A 96 4.78 -12.63 -17.39
C LYS A 96 4.54 -11.17 -17.74
N THR A 97 5.17 -10.69 -18.81
CA THR A 97 5.01 -9.33 -19.34
C THR A 97 3.95 -9.26 -20.44
N THR A 98 3.33 -10.39 -20.78
CA THR A 98 2.26 -10.50 -21.78
C THR A 98 0.97 -11.06 -21.16
N LYS A 99 -0.16 -10.77 -21.81
CA LYS A 99 -1.48 -11.37 -21.54
C LYS A 99 -2.03 -11.90 -22.84
N THR A 100 -2.44 -13.16 -22.85
CA THR A 100 -3.06 -13.76 -24.02
C THR A 100 -4.50 -13.23 -24.19
N THR A 101 -4.83 -12.72 -25.37
CA THR A 101 -6.16 -12.23 -25.72
C THR A 101 -7.12 -13.39 -25.95
N LEU A 102 -8.43 -13.10 -26.02
CA LEU A 102 -9.44 -14.13 -26.41
C LEU A 102 -9.21 -14.72 -27.79
N SER A 103 -8.52 -14.00 -28.68
CA SER A 103 -8.13 -14.50 -30.02
C SER A 103 -6.82 -15.31 -30.01
N GLY A 104 -6.19 -15.54 -28.85
CA GLY A 104 -4.96 -16.31 -28.71
C GLY A 104 -3.67 -15.52 -29.02
N LEU A 105 -3.74 -14.21 -29.15
CA LEU A 105 -2.56 -13.36 -29.37
C LEU A 105 -1.98 -12.90 -28.05
N ASP A 106 -0.65 -12.91 -27.93
CA ASP A 106 0.04 -12.36 -26.75
C ASP A 106 0.17 -10.85 -26.88
N MET A 107 -0.51 -10.14 -25.98
CA MET A 107 -0.49 -8.68 -25.89
C MET A 107 0.45 -8.23 -24.77
N PRO A 108 1.40 -7.32 -25.03
CA PRO A 108 2.23 -6.75 -23.98
C PRO A 108 1.38 -6.06 -22.89
N ARG A 109 1.73 -6.27 -21.64
CA ARG A 109 1.08 -5.62 -20.49
C ARG A 109 1.51 -4.16 -20.29
N VAL A 110 2.61 -3.77 -20.91
CA VAL A 110 3.11 -2.40 -20.97
C VAL A 110 3.27 -2.00 -22.42
N ALA A 111 2.65 -0.89 -22.79
CA ALA A 111 2.86 -0.28 -24.10
C ALA A 111 4.21 0.44 -24.09
N LEU A 112 5.19 -0.12 -24.79
CA LEU A 112 6.50 0.50 -24.94
C LEU A 112 6.52 1.32 -26.25
N PRO A 113 7.08 2.54 -26.23
CA PRO A 113 7.24 3.32 -27.44
C PRO A 113 8.26 2.67 -28.39
N GLU A 114 8.05 2.87 -29.68
CA GLU A 114 8.96 2.42 -30.75
C GLU A 114 9.56 3.64 -31.45
N TYR A 115 10.15 4.56 -30.68
CA TYR A 115 10.83 5.71 -31.24
C TYR A 115 12.19 5.32 -31.81
N SER A 116 12.49 5.81 -33.00
CA SER A 116 13.83 5.73 -33.60
C SER A 116 14.73 6.90 -33.15
N ASP A 117 14.13 7.94 -32.63
CA ASP A 117 14.81 9.18 -32.19
C ASP A 117 15.17 9.09 -30.70
N TRP A 118 16.42 9.40 -30.37
CA TRP A 118 16.92 9.34 -29.00
C TRP A 118 16.32 10.43 -28.12
N GLY A 119 16.05 11.59 -28.68
CA GLY A 119 15.44 12.71 -27.98
C GLY A 119 13.98 12.40 -27.62
N ASP A 120 13.21 11.80 -28.55
CA ASP A 120 11.83 11.41 -28.30
C ASP A 120 11.78 10.30 -27.24
N THR A 121 12.71 9.35 -27.31
CA THR A 121 12.84 8.31 -26.27
C THR A 121 13.15 8.92 -24.91
N LEU A 122 14.08 9.88 -24.82
CA LEU A 122 14.40 10.57 -23.58
C LEU A 122 13.21 11.37 -23.04
N GLN A 123 12.46 12.05 -23.91
CA GLN A 123 11.27 12.79 -23.52
C GLN A 123 10.23 11.86 -22.90
N TRP A 124 9.98 10.71 -23.53
CA TRP A 124 9.07 9.71 -22.99
C TRP A 124 9.57 9.19 -21.64
N ILE A 125 10.85 8.82 -21.51
CA ILE A 125 11.43 8.37 -20.23
C ILE A 125 11.22 9.42 -19.13
N ARG A 126 11.36 10.70 -19.43
CA ARG A 126 11.26 11.77 -18.43
C ARG A 126 9.84 12.27 -18.16
N LYS A 127 8.88 11.97 -19.03
CA LYS A 127 7.48 12.41 -18.90
C LYS A 127 6.53 11.30 -18.48
N GLU A 128 6.80 10.07 -18.91
CA GLU A 128 5.93 8.91 -18.69
C GLU A 128 6.66 7.76 -18.01
N ASN A 129 7.71 7.25 -18.62
CA ASN A 129 8.55 6.13 -18.17
C ASN A 129 7.82 4.78 -18.04
N MET A 130 8.53 3.77 -17.54
CA MET A 130 8.03 2.43 -17.27
C MET A 130 7.46 2.32 -15.87
N PRO A 131 6.52 1.38 -15.62
CA PRO A 131 6.00 1.13 -14.29
C PRO A 131 7.11 0.93 -13.24
N GLY A 132 7.02 1.65 -12.12
CA GLY A 132 8.01 1.63 -11.05
C GLY A 132 9.24 2.52 -11.26
N SER A 133 9.29 3.28 -12.36
CA SER A 133 10.37 4.24 -12.67
C SER A 133 9.79 5.66 -12.76
N PHE A 134 10.39 6.61 -12.04
CA PHE A 134 9.95 8.02 -12.08
C PHE A 134 9.89 8.55 -13.53
N PRO A 135 8.85 9.30 -13.92
CA PRO A 135 7.70 9.78 -13.14
C PRO A 135 6.50 8.83 -13.06
N TYR A 136 6.57 7.61 -13.60
CA TYR A 136 5.49 6.63 -13.49
C TYR A 136 5.42 6.07 -12.07
N THR A 137 4.56 6.63 -11.24
CA THR A 137 4.42 6.27 -9.83
C THR A 137 3.54 5.03 -9.59
N GLY A 138 2.88 4.51 -10.62
CA GLY A 138 2.03 3.33 -10.55
C GLY A 138 2.82 2.03 -10.35
N GLY A 139 2.99 1.63 -9.12
CA GLY A 139 3.57 0.34 -8.77
C GLY A 139 5.10 0.30 -8.72
N VAL A 140 5.63 0.35 -7.50
CA VAL A 140 7.06 0.11 -7.23
C VAL A 140 7.49 -1.30 -7.67
N PHE A 141 6.54 -2.24 -7.71
CA PHE A 141 6.72 -3.61 -8.20
C PHE A 141 5.79 -3.84 -9.40
N PRO A 142 6.24 -3.49 -10.62
CA PRO A 142 5.44 -3.73 -11.81
C PRO A 142 5.14 -5.22 -11.94
N PHE A 143 3.91 -5.54 -12.34
CA PHE A 143 3.46 -6.92 -12.52
C PHE A 143 3.50 -7.81 -11.27
N LYS A 144 3.57 -7.26 -10.07
CA LYS A 144 3.54 -8.03 -8.81
C LYS A 144 2.36 -9.02 -8.76
N ARG A 145 1.28 -8.73 -9.48
CA ARG A 145 0.10 -9.58 -9.59
C ARG A 145 -0.24 -9.81 -11.06
N GLN A 146 -0.50 -11.05 -11.40
CA GLN A 146 -0.92 -11.42 -12.76
C GLN A 146 -2.42 -11.25 -12.96
N ASP A 147 -3.19 -11.32 -11.87
CA ASP A 147 -4.63 -11.23 -11.84
C ASP A 147 -5.13 -9.89 -11.28
N GLU A 148 -6.42 -9.69 -11.27
CA GLU A 148 -7.04 -8.50 -10.69
C GLU A 148 -6.62 -8.30 -9.24
N LEU A 149 -6.49 -7.04 -8.81
CA LEU A 149 -6.21 -6.73 -7.42
C LEU A 149 -7.38 -7.21 -6.56
N PRO A 150 -7.12 -7.98 -5.47
CA PRO A 150 -8.18 -8.41 -4.60
C PRO A 150 -8.90 -7.18 -4.03
N VAL A 151 -10.21 -7.16 -4.22
CA VAL A 151 -11.07 -6.10 -3.70
C VAL A 151 -11.15 -6.23 -2.19
N ARG A 152 -11.07 -5.11 -1.48
CA ARG A 152 -11.37 -5.05 -0.06
C ARG A 152 -12.88 -5.06 0.12
N MET A 153 -13.37 -6.03 0.85
CA MET A 153 -14.79 -6.19 1.17
C MET A 153 -15.10 -5.43 2.44
N PHE A 154 -15.66 -4.24 2.29
CA PHE A 154 -16.10 -3.43 3.43
C PHE A 154 -17.58 -3.71 3.70
N ALA A 155 -17.88 -4.24 4.87
CA ALA A 155 -19.24 -4.52 5.30
C ALA A 155 -19.42 -4.35 6.81
N GLY A 156 -20.63 -4.08 7.19
CA GLY A 156 -21.11 -4.02 8.55
C GLY A 156 -22.57 -3.64 8.51
N GLU A 157 -23.45 -4.66 8.62
CA GLU A 157 -24.91 -4.48 8.59
C GLU A 157 -25.59 -5.53 9.48
N GLY A 158 -26.46 -5.08 10.33
CA GLY A 158 -27.29 -5.97 11.14
C GLY A 158 -26.49 -6.79 12.13
N SER A 159 -26.89 -8.06 12.31
CA SER A 159 -26.21 -9.01 13.18
C SER A 159 -24.90 -9.54 12.58
N ALA A 160 -24.11 -10.20 13.43
CA ALA A 160 -22.88 -10.88 13.03
C ALA A 160 -23.10 -11.88 11.89
N GLU A 161 -24.17 -12.68 11.98
CA GLU A 161 -24.53 -13.68 10.97
C GLU A 161 -24.92 -13.06 9.64
N ARG A 162 -25.58 -11.89 9.65
CA ARG A 162 -25.95 -11.19 8.42
C ARG A 162 -24.72 -10.64 7.71
N THR A 163 -23.83 -10.00 8.45
CA THR A 163 -22.56 -9.50 7.91
C THR A 163 -21.66 -10.64 7.43
N ASN A 164 -21.60 -11.78 8.17
CA ASN A 164 -20.88 -12.97 7.74
C ASN A 164 -21.39 -13.49 6.38
N LYS A 165 -22.71 -13.63 6.19
CA LYS A 165 -23.29 -14.05 4.92
C LYS A 165 -22.89 -13.10 3.78
N ARG A 166 -22.84 -11.80 4.04
CA ARG A 166 -22.40 -10.82 3.05
C ARG A 166 -20.92 -10.99 2.71
N TYR A 167 -20.06 -11.24 3.69
CA TYR A 167 -18.65 -11.54 3.42
C TYR A 167 -18.48 -12.78 2.55
N HIS A 168 -19.15 -13.87 2.86
CA HIS A 168 -19.11 -15.08 2.03
C HIS A 168 -19.63 -14.85 0.62
N PHE A 169 -20.71 -14.08 0.46
CA PHE A 169 -21.25 -13.74 -0.85
C PHE A 169 -20.25 -12.92 -1.69
N LEU A 170 -19.60 -11.94 -1.10
CA LEU A 170 -18.64 -11.08 -1.78
C LEU A 170 -17.29 -11.77 -2.06
N SER A 171 -16.89 -12.74 -1.23
CA SER A 171 -15.61 -13.44 -1.36
C SER A 171 -15.68 -14.71 -2.20
N LYS A 172 -16.87 -15.13 -2.64
CA LYS A 172 -17.12 -16.41 -3.29
C LYS A 172 -16.19 -16.72 -4.45
N ASP A 173 -15.86 -15.71 -5.24
CA ASP A 173 -15.07 -15.84 -6.47
C ASP A 173 -13.69 -15.14 -6.35
N GLN A 174 -13.21 -14.92 -5.10
CA GLN A 174 -11.96 -14.22 -4.83
C GLN A 174 -10.92 -15.17 -4.25
N ASP A 175 -9.69 -15.09 -4.75
CA ASP A 175 -8.55 -15.84 -4.20
C ASP A 175 -8.09 -15.34 -2.82
N PHE A 176 -8.48 -14.12 -2.45
CA PHE A 176 -8.08 -13.45 -1.22
C PHE A 176 -9.28 -12.87 -0.47
N ASN A 177 -9.34 -13.16 0.82
CA ASN A 177 -10.34 -12.63 1.74
C ASN A 177 -9.80 -11.37 2.42
N ARG A 178 -10.03 -10.20 1.86
CA ARG A 178 -9.68 -8.90 2.45
C ARG A 178 -10.92 -8.28 3.08
N LEU A 179 -11.21 -8.66 4.31
CA LEU A 179 -12.38 -8.24 5.03
C LEU A 179 -12.14 -6.92 5.76
N SER A 180 -13.09 -6.00 5.70
CA SER A 180 -13.09 -4.75 6.45
C SER A 180 -14.40 -4.61 7.18
N VAL A 181 -14.34 -4.44 8.50
CA VAL A 181 -15.52 -4.41 9.37
C VAL A 181 -15.88 -2.97 9.73
N ALA A 182 -17.12 -2.58 9.46
CA ALA A 182 -17.75 -1.41 10.06
C ALA A 182 -18.59 -1.86 11.25
N PHE A 183 -18.38 -1.25 12.42
CA PHE A 183 -19.13 -1.52 13.63
C PHE A 183 -20.19 -0.45 13.84
N ASP A 184 -21.31 -0.81 14.46
CA ASP A 184 -22.35 0.12 14.85
C ASP A 184 -21.93 1.04 16.01
N SER A 185 -22.69 2.10 16.28
CA SER A 185 -22.37 3.04 17.36
C SER A 185 -22.27 2.38 18.74
N PRO A 186 -23.17 1.47 19.18
CA PRO A 186 -23.01 0.78 20.44
C PRO A 186 -21.66 0.06 20.56
N SER A 187 -21.26 -0.71 19.56
CA SER A 187 -19.97 -1.39 19.53
C SER A 187 -18.79 -0.41 19.57
N LEU A 188 -18.85 0.70 18.80
CA LEU A 188 -17.80 1.72 18.76
C LEU A 188 -17.57 2.38 20.12
N TYR A 189 -18.63 2.61 20.89
CA TYR A 189 -18.57 3.28 22.20
C TYR A 189 -18.54 2.31 23.39
N GLY A 190 -18.54 1.01 23.17
CA GLY A 190 -18.48 0.01 24.22
C GLY A 190 -19.78 -0.13 25.00
N ASN A 191 -20.90 0.14 24.37
CA ASN A 191 -22.22 -0.07 24.94
C ASN A 191 -22.80 -1.42 24.48
N ASP A 192 -23.51 -2.08 25.36
CA ASP A 192 -24.28 -3.26 24.99
C ASP A 192 -25.54 -2.87 24.20
N PRO A 193 -25.99 -3.70 23.25
CA PRO A 193 -27.30 -3.51 22.61
C PRO A 193 -28.41 -3.64 23.64
N GLN A 194 -29.23 -2.60 23.78
CA GLN A 194 -30.31 -2.56 24.76
C GLN A 194 -31.43 -1.57 24.34
N GLU A 195 -32.57 -1.66 24.99
CA GLU A 195 -33.75 -0.84 24.68
C GLU A 195 -33.67 0.62 25.17
N ARG A 196 -32.56 1.02 25.77
CA ARG A 196 -32.37 2.43 26.20
C ARG A 196 -32.46 3.38 25.01
N LEU A 197 -33.16 4.47 25.13
CA LEU A 197 -33.53 5.39 24.04
C LEU A 197 -32.32 5.94 23.24
N ASP A 198 -31.18 6.13 23.90
CA ASP A 198 -29.95 6.62 23.28
C ASP A 198 -29.17 5.52 22.53
N ILE A 199 -29.55 4.26 22.70
CA ILE A 199 -28.89 3.08 22.10
C ILE A 199 -29.79 2.37 21.10
N PHE A 200 -31.07 2.15 21.42
CA PHE A 200 -31.99 1.31 20.66
C PHE A 200 -31.99 1.58 19.15
N GLY A 201 -32.10 2.84 18.76
CA GLY A 201 -32.13 3.24 17.34
C GLY A 201 -30.78 3.18 16.62
N LYS A 202 -29.69 2.81 17.31
CA LYS A 202 -28.33 2.75 16.78
C LYS A 202 -27.78 1.34 16.67
N VAL A 203 -28.50 0.35 17.25
CA VAL A 203 -28.12 -1.06 17.18
C VAL A 203 -28.26 -1.56 15.75
N CYS A 204 -27.20 -2.13 15.21
CA CYS A 204 -27.13 -2.64 13.84
C CYS A 204 -27.26 -1.55 12.75
N GLU A 205 -27.22 -0.27 13.10
CA GLU A 205 -27.25 0.81 12.14
C GLU A 205 -25.84 1.26 11.76
N SER A 206 -25.59 1.42 10.46
CA SER A 206 -24.31 1.84 9.87
C SER A 206 -23.12 0.97 10.24
N GLY A 207 -23.37 -0.25 10.70
CA GLY A 207 -22.35 -1.20 11.09
C GLY A 207 -22.93 -2.48 11.69
N VAL A 208 -22.07 -3.46 11.92
CA VAL A 208 -22.43 -4.70 12.63
C VAL A 208 -22.39 -4.48 14.14
N SER A 209 -23.37 -5.00 14.84
CA SER A 209 -23.39 -5.00 16.32
C SER A 209 -22.57 -6.17 16.85
N ILE A 210 -21.51 -5.88 17.60
CA ILE A 210 -20.63 -6.87 18.23
C ILE A 210 -20.35 -6.48 19.66
N SER A 211 -20.91 -7.18 20.61
CA SER A 211 -20.76 -6.95 22.05
C SER A 211 -20.16 -8.13 22.80
N THR A 212 -20.08 -9.30 22.16
CA THR A 212 -19.53 -10.53 22.76
C THR A 212 -18.50 -11.20 21.86
N VAL A 213 -17.64 -12.04 22.46
CA VAL A 213 -16.66 -12.84 21.71
C VAL A 213 -17.36 -13.84 20.79
N ASP A 214 -18.52 -14.35 21.20
CA ASP A 214 -19.29 -15.33 20.42
C ASP A 214 -19.90 -14.68 19.17
N GLU A 215 -20.32 -13.42 19.25
CA GLU A 215 -20.72 -12.64 18.05
C GLU A 215 -19.54 -12.38 17.12
N MET A 216 -18.36 -12.09 17.66
CA MET A 216 -17.14 -11.95 16.87
C MET A 216 -16.76 -13.28 16.19
N GLU A 217 -16.97 -14.42 16.84
CA GLU A 217 -16.76 -15.75 16.26
C GLU A 217 -17.72 -16.01 15.09
N LYS A 218 -19.02 -15.73 15.27
CA LYS A 218 -20.03 -15.81 14.20
C LYS A 218 -19.73 -14.88 13.02
N LEU A 219 -19.19 -13.67 13.28
CA LEU A 219 -18.82 -12.72 12.23
C LEU A 219 -17.78 -13.31 11.27
N PHE A 220 -16.87 -14.12 11.77
CA PHE A 220 -15.79 -14.71 10.97
C PHE A 220 -15.96 -16.23 10.76
N GLU A 221 -17.11 -16.78 11.03
CA GLU A 221 -17.39 -18.20 10.80
C GLU A 221 -17.14 -18.57 9.33
N GLY A 222 -16.43 -19.69 9.12
CA GLY A 222 -16.07 -20.17 7.78
C GLY A 222 -14.84 -19.52 7.15
N PHE A 223 -14.24 -18.49 7.77
CA PHE A 223 -12.95 -17.92 7.36
C PHE A 223 -11.84 -18.39 8.29
N ASP A 224 -10.76 -18.97 7.76
CA ASP A 224 -9.55 -19.22 8.54
C ASP A 224 -8.77 -17.90 8.68
N LEU A 225 -8.76 -17.33 9.89
CA LEU A 225 -8.10 -16.06 10.19
C LEU A 225 -6.56 -16.14 10.14
N CYS A 226 -5.99 -17.33 10.16
CA CYS A 226 -4.56 -17.58 10.02
C CYS A 226 -4.14 -17.93 8.59
N ALA A 227 -5.07 -18.10 7.67
CA ALA A 227 -4.76 -18.38 6.28
C ALA A 227 -3.97 -17.24 5.61
N ALA A 228 -3.04 -17.60 4.75
CA ALA A 228 -2.16 -16.63 4.08
C ALA A 228 -2.92 -15.64 3.18
N ASN A 229 -4.08 -16.02 2.69
CA ASN A 229 -4.96 -15.23 1.84
C ASN A 229 -6.05 -14.45 2.61
N THR A 230 -6.11 -14.55 3.94
CA THR A 230 -7.11 -13.86 4.77
C THR A 230 -6.48 -12.70 5.54
N SER A 231 -7.13 -11.53 5.52
CA SER A 231 -6.76 -10.37 6.34
C SER A 231 -8.01 -9.61 6.76
N VAL A 232 -8.02 -9.13 8.01
CA VAL A 232 -9.17 -8.43 8.59
C VAL A 232 -8.78 -7.04 9.07
N SER A 233 -9.43 -6.01 8.52
CA SER A 233 -9.29 -4.64 9.01
C SER A 233 -10.50 -4.27 9.86
N LYS A 234 -10.24 -3.71 11.03
CA LYS A 234 -11.27 -3.29 11.98
C LYS A 234 -11.29 -1.78 12.06
N THR A 235 -12.41 -1.18 11.60
CA THR A 235 -12.61 0.26 11.60
C THR A 235 -13.18 0.68 12.95
N ILE A 236 -12.30 0.79 13.95
CA ILE A 236 -12.66 1.16 15.30
C ILE A 236 -11.51 1.88 16.00
N ASN A 237 -11.82 2.90 16.79
CA ASN A 237 -10.85 3.71 17.53
C ASN A 237 -11.10 3.68 19.04
N GLY A 238 -12.24 4.18 19.52
CA GLY A 238 -12.48 4.35 20.94
C GLY A 238 -12.40 3.07 21.76
N ASN A 239 -13.14 2.04 21.34
CA ASN A 239 -13.22 0.73 22.00
C ASN A 239 -12.40 -0.36 21.28
N TYR A 240 -11.31 0.03 20.61
CA TYR A 240 -10.51 -0.88 19.78
C TYR A 240 -9.87 -2.05 20.56
N TRP A 241 -9.45 -1.78 21.79
CA TRP A 241 -8.73 -2.77 22.63
C TRP A 241 -9.56 -4.01 22.90
N TRP A 242 -10.84 -3.85 23.17
CA TRP A 242 -11.77 -4.95 23.38
C TRP A 242 -11.97 -5.77 22.09
N HIS A 243 -12.26 -5.09 20.98
CA HIS A 243 -12.47 -5.74 19.68
C HIS A 243 -11.21 -6.44 19.18
N LEU A 244 -10.05 -5.89 19.47
CA LEU A 244 -8.77 -6.49 19.15
C LEU A 244 -8.55 -7.77 19.96
N ALA A 245 -8.81 -7.74 21.28
CA ALA A 245 -8.71 -8.90 22.15
C ALA A 245 -9.71 -9.98 21.74
N ALA A 246 -10.97 -9.62 21.46
CA ALA A 246 -12.00 -10.54 20.97
C ALA A 246 -11.57 -11.21 19.66
N PHE A 247 -11.06 -10.43 18.69
CA PHE A 247 -10.56 -10.94 17.43
C PHE A 247 -9.42 -11.95 17.58
N PHE A 248 -8.42 -11.65 18.41
CA PHE A 248 -7.33 -12.59 18.68
C PHE A 248 -7.80 -13.85 19.39
N ASN A 249 -8.74 -13.72 20.33
CA ASN A 249 -9.33 -14.89 20.99
C ASN A 249 -10.07 -15.78 20.00
N VAL A 250 -10.84 -15.20 19.08
CA VAL A 250 -11.52 -15.97 18.02
C VAL A 250 -10.50 -16.68 17.12
N ALA A 251 -9.44 -16.00 16.70
CA ALA A 251 -8.39 -16.63 15.90
C ALA A 251 -7.72 -17.80 16.64
N ILE A 252 -7.44 -17.64 17.93
CA ILE A 252 -6.86 -18.71 18.76
C ILE A 252 -7.86 -19.87 18.90
N ARG A 253 -9.14 -19.60 19.21
CA ARG A 253 -10.19 -20.63 19.30
C ARG A 253 -10.31 -21.44 18.00
N GLN A 254 -10.24 -20.80 16.84
CA GLN A 254 -10.25 -21.49 15.55
C GLN A 254 -9.08 -22.47 15.40
N GLN A 255 -7.88 -22.06 15.80
CA GLN A 255 -6.69 -22.91 15.68
C GLN A 255 -6.68 -24.04 16.73
N VAL A 256 -7.22 -23.80 17.94
CA VAL A 256 -7.44 -24.84 18.95
C VAL A 256 -8.44 -25.88 18.45
N LYS A 257 -9.58 -25.43 17.89
CA LYS A 257 -10.59 -26.33 17.31
C LYS A 257 -10.00 -27.19 16.19
N LYS A 258 -9.21 -26.58 15.31
CA LYS A 258 -8.50 -27.30 14.24
C LYS A 258 -7.54 -28.37 14.80
N PHE A 259 -6.81 -28.04 15.86
CA PHE A 259 -5.96 -29.01 16.56
C PHE A 259 -6.78 -30.17 17.14
N GLU A 260 -7.92 -29.89 17.77
CA GLU A 260 -8.83 -30.93 18.32
C GLU A 260 -9.36 -31.83 17.21
N GLU A 261 -9.76 -31.28 16.07
CA GLU A 261 -10.24 -32.08 14.92
C GLU A 261 -9.15 -32.98 14.32
N GLU A 262 -7.89 -32.47 14.22
CA GLU A 262 -6.75 -33.21 13.69
C GLU A 262 -6.23 -34.30 14.64
N ASN A 263 -6.28 -34.08 15.95
CA ASN A 263 -5.67 -34.95 16.96
C ASN A 263 -6.68 -35.76 17.80
N GLY A 264 -7.98 -35.49 17.69
CA GLY A 264 -9.03 -36.16 18.46
C GLY A 264 -9.00 -35.86 19.95
N ARG A 265 -8.26 -34.86 20.42
CA ARG A 265 -8.12 -34.44 21.80
C ARG A 265 -7.89 -32.95 21.94
N LYS A 266 -8.12 -32.41 23.12
CA LYS A 266 -7.75 -31.04 23.45
C LYS A 266 -6.22 -30.88 23.57
N PRO A 267 -5.66 -29.69 23.20
CA PRO A 267 -4.26 -29.40 23.45
C PRO A 267 -3.98 -29.34 24.96
N ASP A 268 -2.80 -29.77 25.37
CA ASP A 268 -2.28 -29.50 26.70
C ASP A 268 -1.85 -28.02 26.84
N ASP A 269 -1.42 -27.60 28.05
CA ASP A 269 -1.05 -26.22 28.33
C ASP A 269 0.12 -25.74 27.46
N LYS A 270 1.08 -26.59 27.13
CA LYS A 270 2.22 -26.29 26.30
C LYS A 270 1.79 -26.14 24.83
N GLU A 271 1.05 -27.09 24.32
CA GLU A 271 0.50 -27.06 22.97
C GLU A 271 -0.42 -25.84 22.77
N HIS A 272 -1.24 -25.52 23.78
CA HIS A 272 -2.09 -24.34 23.75
C HIS A 272 -1.26 -23.05 23.68
N ALA A 273 -0.17 -22.93 24.45
CA ALA A 273 0.74 -21.80 24.41
C ALA A 273 1.43 -21.67 23.02
N GLU A 274 1.83 -22.79 22.43
CA GLU A 274 2.42 -22.83 21.08
C GLU A 274 1.40 -22.42 20.01
N ILE A 275 0.16 -22.90 20.09
CA ILE A 275 -0.94 -22.50 19.21
C ILE A 275 -1.18 -20.99 19.31
N LYS A 276 -1.29 -20.46 20.54
CA LYS A 276 -1.45 -19.02 20.77
C LYS A 276 -0.32 -18.21 20.13
N SER A 277 0.93 -18.55 20.39
CA SER A 277 2.10 -17.87 19.86
C SER A 277 2.12 -17.87 18.33
N ARG A 278 1.89 -19.03 17.73
CA ARG A 278 1.82 -19.19 16.26
C ARG A 278 0.66 -18.36 15.67
N THR A 279 -0.51 -18.39 16.29
CA THR A 279 -1.67 -17.62 15.84
C THR A 279 -1.37 -16.12 15.84
N LEU A 280 -0.85 -15.57 16.94
CA LEU A 280 -0.54 -14.16 17.08
C LEU A 280 0.53 -13.70 16.08
N SER A 281 1.51 -14.53 15.76
CA SER A 281 2.54 -14.20 14.74
C SER A 281 2.07 -14.34 13.30
N THR A 282 0.97 -15.07 13.05
CA THR A 282 0.49 -15.42 11.70
C THR A 282 -0.69 -14.58 11.26
N VAL A 283 -1.64 -14.29 12.14
CA VAL A 283 -2.88 -13.55 11.86
C VAL A 283 -2.59 -12.21 11.21
N ARG A 284 -3.39 -11.85 10.19
CA ARG A 284 -3.18 -10.64 9.39
C ARG A 284 -4.33 -9.67 9.52
N GLY A 285 -4.00 -8.40 9.56
CA GLY A 285 -5.03 -7.38 9.60
C GLY A 285 -4.55 -6.06 10.16
N THR A 286 -5.53 -5.23 10.47
CA THR A 286 -5.30 -3.88 11.00
C THR A 286 -6.42 -3.56 11.98
N VAL A 287 -6.11 -2.85 13.03
CA VAL A 287 -7.07 -2.06 13.79
C VAL A 287 -6.73 -0.59 13.63
N GLN A 288 -7.72 0.26 13.51
CA GLN A 288 -7.47 1.69 13.28
C GLN A 288 -6.83 2.35 14.50
N ALA A 289 -7.50 2.32 15.65
CA ALA A 289 -6.98 2.67 16.99
C ALA A 289 -6.25 4.03 17.12
N ASP A 290 -6.50 4.98 16.20
CA ASP A 290 -5.81 6.27 16.18
C ASP A 290 -6.48 7.27 17.14
N GLN A 291 -5.97 7.36 18.37
CA GLN A 291 -6.55 8.20 19.42
C GLN A 291 -6.27 9.69 19.21
N LEU A 292 -5.14 10.05 18.62
CA LEU A 292 -4.83 11.45 18.32
C LEU A 292 -5.77 11.99 17.25
N LYS A 293 -6.03 11.22 16.20
CA LYS A 293 -7.00 11.57 15.18
C LYS A 293 -8.41 11.66 15.74
N GLU A 294 -8.82 10.76 16.63
CA GLU A 294 -10.12 10.83 17.31
C GLU A 294 -10.28 12.12 18.11
N SER A 295 -9.23 12.58 18.76
CA SER A 295 -9.23 13.86 19.49
C SER A 295 -9.33 15.07 18.56
N MET A 296 -8.53 15.09 17.49
CA MET A 296 -8.35 16.27 16.64
C MET A 296 -9.34 16.34 15.47
N GLY A 297 -9.62 15.20 14.84
CA GLY A 297 -10.35 15.15 13.57
C GLY A 297 -11.81 14.73 13.69
N GLN A 298 -12.20 13.97 14.72
CA GLN A 298 -13.56 13.44 14.89
C GLN A 298 -14.22 13.82 16.20
N ASN A 299 -13.45 14.18 17.22
CA ASN A 299 -13.94 14.49 18.56
C ASN A 299 -14.83 13.38 19.16
N THR A 300 -14.41 12.13 19.02
CA THR A 300 -15.15 10.92 19.39
C THR A 300 -14.39 10.03 20.37
N LEU A 301 -13.52 10.61 21.20
CA LEU A 301 -12.81 9.89 22.26
C LEU A 301 -13.80 9.31 23.28
N VAL A 302 -13.65 8.01 23.56
CA VAL A 302 -14.38 7.33 24.63
C VAL A 302 -13.75 7.61 26.01
N PHE A 303 -12.43 7.69 26.05
CA PHE A 303 -11.64 8.03 27.24
C PHE A 303 -10.93 9.37 27.02
N ASN A 304 -10.49 10.01 28.13
CA ASN A 304 -9.60 11.15 27.96
C ASN A 304 -8.30 10.71 27.28
N LEU A 305 -7.65 11.66 26.62
CA LEU A 305 -6.48 11.39 25.77
C LEU A 305 -5.36 10.68 26.53
N ASP A 306 -5.05 11.08 27.76
CA ASP A 306 -3.97 10.47 28.56
C ASP A 306 -4.26 9.00 28.86
N THR A 307 -5.49 8.64 29.16
CA THR A 307 -5.91 7.25 29.38
C THR A 307 -5.84 6.47 28.07
N ALA A 308 -6.34 7.04 26.98
CA ALA A 308 -6.31 6.41 25.67
C ALA A 308 -4.88 6.14 25.18
N LEU A 309 -3.96 7.08 25.38
CA LEU A 309 -2.54 6.90 25.05
C LEU A 309 -1.85 5.86 25.93
N ARG A 310 -2.19 5.78 27.22
CA ARG A 310 -1.68 4.70 28.11
C ARG A 310 -2.13 3.34 27.63
N MET A 311 -3.40 3.19 27.26
CA MET A 311 -3.93 1.93 26.71
C MET A 311 -3.25 1.56 25.37
N MET A 312 -2.94 2.54 24.53
CA MET A 312 -2.16 2.29 23.31
C MET A 312 -0.75 1.76 23.62
N GLY A 313 -0.11 2.30 24.66
CA GLY A 313 1.16 1.80 25.12
C GLY A 313 1.09 0.34 25.57
N ASP A 314 0.06 -0.05 26.34
CA ASP A 314 -0.15 -1.43 26.79
C ASP A 314 -0.38 -2.39 25.60
N VAL A 315 -1.10 -1.96 24.57
CA VAL A 315 -1.27 -2.74 23.34
C VAL A 315 0.04 -2.85 22.58
N ALA A 316 0.84 -1.79 22.49
CA ALA A 316 2.15 -1.85 21.84
C ALA A 316 3.10 -2.83 22.55
N GLU A 317 3.13 -2.83 23.88
CA GLU A 317 3.88 -3.82 24.69
C GLU A 317 3.40 -5.24 24.38
N PHE A 318 2.09 -5.46 24.39
CA PHE A 318 1.51 -6.77 24.04
C PHE A 318 1.98 -7.26 22.66
N TYR A 319 2.02 -6.37 21.65
CA TYR A 319 2.47 -6.74 20.31
C TYR A 319 3.96 -7.08 20.25
N VAL A 320 4.78 -6.35 20.99
CA VAL A 320 6.23 -6.60 21.06
C VAL A 320 6.50 -7.92 21.78
N ASP A 321 5.87 -8.13 22.94
CA ASP A 321 6.08 -9.31 23.81
C ASP A 321 5.59 -10.61 23.18
N ASN A 322 4.49 -10.54 22.44
CA ASN A 322 3.90 -11.72 21.76
C ASN A 322 4.32 -11.86 20.29
N GLU A 323 5.29 -11.07 19.83
CA GLU A 323 5.81 -11.09 18.43
C GLU A 323 4.71 -11.02 17.36
N VAL A 324 3.70 -10.19 17.56
CA VAL A 324 2.64 -9.98 16.56
C VAL A 324 3.23 -9.29 15.34
N ARG A 325 3.35 -10.00 14.21
CA ARG A 325 4.16 -9.53 13.06
C ARG A 325 3.34 -9.00 11.89
N ASN A 326 2.19 -9.58 11.65
CA ASN A 326 1.40 -9.38 10.42
C ASN A 326 0.10 -8.61 10.66
N HIS A 327 -0.10 -8.13 11.88
CA HIS A 327 -1.24 -7.31 12.26
C HIS A 327 -0.76 -5.93 12.70
N TYR A 328 -1.38 -4.87 12.18
CA TYR A 328 -1.06 -3.49 12.52
C TYR A 328 -1.96 -3.05 13.68
N PHE A 329 -1.39 -2.50 14.75
CA PHE A 329 -2.15 -2.08 15.93
C PHE A 329 -2.57 -0.61 15.90
N VAL A 330 -2.05 0.17 14.98
CA VAL A 330 -2.46 1.55 14.73
C VAL A 330 -2.44 1.83 13.23
N SER A 331 -3.48 2.51 12.74
CA SER A 331 -3.51 3.09 11.41
C SER A 331 -3.55 4.60 11.57
N ILE A 332 -2.39 5.23 11.42
CA ILE A 332 -2.22 6.68 11.59
C ILE A 332 -2.94 7.38 10.45
N SER A 333 -4.03 8.08 10.80
CA SER A 333 -5.06 8.48 9.85
C SER A 333 -4.97 9.95 9.47
N GLY A 334 -4.47 10.23 8.27
CA GLY A 334 -4.59 11.53 7.61
C GLY A 334 -5.94 11.74 6.92
N TYR A 335 -6.61 10.64 6.54
CA TYR A 335 -7.90 10.69 5.85
C TYR A 335 -8.93 11.59 6.56
N HIS A 336 -9.16 11.39 7.85
CA HIS A 336 -10.15 12.16 8.62
C HIS A 336 -9.76 13.64 8.78
N ILE A 337 -8.47 13.93 8.79
CA ILE A 337 -7.94 15.30 8.82
C ILE A 337 -8.24 16.00 7.48
N ALA A 338 -8.06 15.30 6.37
CA ALA A 338 -8.38 15.80 5.04
C ALA A 338 -9.89 15.99 4.86
N GLU A 339 -10.73 15.04 5.30
CA GLU A 339 -12.19 15.14 5.25
C GLU A 339 -12.73 16.27 6.15
N ALA A 340 -12.02 16.63 7.21
CA ALA A 340 -12.31 17.81 8.02
C ALA A 340 -11.91 19.14 7.35
N GLY A 341 -11.33 19.11 6.14
CA GLY A 341 -11.02 20.27 5.33
C GLY A 341 -9.55 20.66 5.26
N ALA A 342 -8.63 19.82 5.74
CA ALA A 342 -7.21 20.08 5.61
C ALA A 342 -6.73 19.90 4.15
N ASN A 343 -5.86 20.78 3.72
CA ASN A 343 -5.17 20.61 2.43
C ASN A 343 -4.11 19.47 2.53
N PRO A 344 -3.58 18.97 1.40
CA PRO A 344 -2.64 17.85 1.40
C PRO A 344 -1.39 18.07 2.26
N ILE A 345 -0.85 19.28 2.30
CA ILE A 345 0.33 19.61 3.12
C ILE A 345 -0.01 19.50 4.61
N SER A 346 -1.13 20.10 5.02
CA SER A 346 -1.60 20.02 6.41
C SER A 346 -1.95 18.60 6.80
N GLN A 347 -2.58 17.83 5.90
CA GLN A 347 -2.84 16.41 6.12
C GLN A 347 -1.54 15.65 6.37
N ALA A 348 -0.55 15.79 5.50
CA ALA A 348 0.74 15.11 5.63
C ALA A 348 1.47 15.52 6.91
N ALA A 349 1.56 16.82 7.21
CA ALA A 349 2.24 17.35 8.39
C ALA A 349 1.61 16.82 9.70
N LEU A 350 0.29 16.90 9.84
CA LEU A 350 -0.42 16.45 11.04
C LEU A 350 -0.36 14.92 11.18
N THR A 351 -0.46 14.17 10.09
CA THR A 351 -0.36 12.71 10.11
C THR A 351 1.03 12.26 10.54
N LEU A 352 2.08 12.86 10.00
CA LEU A 352 3.46 12.57 10.40
C LEU A 352 3.73 12.98 11.86
N SER A 353 3.20 14.13 12.31
CA SER A 353 3.29 14.57 13.70
C SER A 353 2.64 13.56 14.65
N ASN A 354 1.45 13.05 14.32
CA ASN A 354 0.80 12.00 15.11
C ASN A 354 1.66 10.72 15.16
N GLY A 355 2.24 10.32 14.04
CA GLY A 355 3.15 9.18 13.99
C GLY A 355 4.37 9.34 14.89
N LEU A 356 5.00 10.52 14.86
CA LEU A 356 6.14 10.83 15.73
C LEU A 356 5.75 10.83 17.20
N THR A 357 4.57 11.37 17.53
CA THR A 357 4.04 11.35 18.92
C THR A 357 3.86 9.91 19.42
N TYR A 358 3.36 9.00 18.60
CA TYR A 358 3.28 7.58 18.96
C TYR A 358 4.66 6.95 19.14
N VAL A 359 5.63 7.30 18.29
CA VAL A 359 7.02 6.82 18.45
C VAL A 359 7.60 7.28 19.79
N GLU A 360 7.44 8.55 20.13
CA GLU A 360 7.88 9.08 21.43
C GLU A 360 7.19 8.38 22.60
N LEU A 361 5.87 8.21 22.53
CA LEU A 361 5.10 7.51 23.55
C LEU A 361 5.65 6.10 23.81
N PHE A 362 5.88 5.32 22.76
CA PHE A 362 6.32 3.93 22.93
C PHE A 362 7.80 3.83 23.31
N ASN A 363 8.64 4.72 22.80
CA ASN A 363 10.03 4.83 23.27
C ASN A 363 10.14 5.23 24.75
N SER A 364 9.27 6.13 25.24
CA SER A 364 9.25 6.52 26.66
C SER A 364 8.88 5.36 27.59
N ARG A 365 8.22 4.32 27.06
CA ARG A 365 7.93 3.06 27.78
C ARG A 365 9.06 2.03 27.65
N GLY A 366 10.16 2.37 26.98
CA GLY A 366 11.31 1.48 26.79
C GLY A 366 11.14 0.45 25.65
N LEU A 367 10.14 0.61 24.78
CA LEU A 367 9.97 -0.27 23.64
C LEU A 367 10.97 0.04 22.53
N ASP A 368 11.53 -1.00 21.91
CA ASP A 368 12.43 -0.89 20.78
C ASP A 368 11.66 -0.50 19.50
N ALA A 369 12.02 0.66 18.94
CA ALA A 369 11.41 1.17 17.70
C ALA A 369 11.46 0.16 16.53
N ASN A 370 12.55 -0.60 16.39
CA ASN A 370 12.68 -1.63 15.36
C ASN A 370 11.65 -2.77 15.51
N LYS A 371 11.11 -2.96 16.71
CA LYS A 371 10.11 -3.98 16.99
C LYS A 371 8.69 -3.49 16.71
N PHE A 372 8.32 -2.26 17.09
CA PHE A 372 6.95 -1.79 16.97
C PHE A 372 6.65 -1.03 15.66
N LEU A 373 7.61 -0.32 15.07
CA LEU A 373 7.37 0.48 13.85
C LEU A 373 6.83 -0.34 12.67
N ARG A 374 7.21 -1.59 12.56
CA ARG A 374 6.70 -2.50 11.52
C ARG A 374 5.19 -2.76 11.61
N ASN A 375 4.59 -2.47 12.76
CA ASN A 375 3.16 -2.63 13.02
C ASN A 375 2.39 -1.31 12.90
N PHE A 376 3.02 -0.25 12.39
CA PHE A 376 2.35 1.00 11.99
C PHE A 376 1.79 0.87 10.58
N SER A 377 0.59 1.39 10.40
CA SER A 377 -0.03 1.60 9.10
C SER A 377 -0.32 3.08 8.91
N TRP A 378 -0.22 3.55 7.68
CA TRP A 378 -0.50 4.94 7.30
C TRP A 378 -1.70 5.00 6.40
N PHE A 379 -2.58 5.96 6.64
CA PHE A 379 -3.83 6.11 5.92
C PHE A 379 -4.03 7.57 5.49
N PHE A 380 -3.72 7.85 4.22
CA PHE A 380 -3.88 9.17 3.62
C PHE A 380 -5.09 9.20 2.68
N SER A 381 -5.70 10.39 2.53
CA SER A 381 -6.65 10.67 1.47
C SER A 381 -5.93 11.37 0.32
N ASN A 382 -6.00 10.79 -0.86
CA ASN A 382 -5.44 11.39 -2.07
C ASN A 382 -6.51 12.14 -2.88
N GLY A 383 -7.79 11.97 -2.56
CA GLY A 383 -8.88 12.46 -3.39
C GLY A 383 -8.89 11.83 -4.77
N MET A 384 -9.53 12.50 -5.72
CA MET A 384 -9.55 12.11 -7.14
C MET A 384 -8.68 13.02 -8.01
N ASP A 385 -7.98 13.96 -7.41
CA ASP A 385 -7.09 14.88 -8.12
C ASP A 385 -5.67 14.29 -8.19
N PRO A 386 -5.15 14.01 -9.39
CA PRO A 386 -3.82 13.43 -9.54
C PRO A 386 -2.68 14.31 -9.00
N GLU A 387 -2.86 15.64 -8.99
CA GLU A 387 -1.85 16.56 -8.46
C GLU A 387 -1.66 16.38 -6.95
N TYR A 388 -2.70 15.97 -6.23
CA TYR A 388 -2.62 15.67 -4.80
C TYR A 388 -2.07 14.28 -4.51
N ALA A 389 -2.12 13.36 -5.47
CA ALA A 389 -1.59 12.02 -5.31
C ALA A 389 -0.06 11.97 -5.39
N VAL A 390 0.55 12.91 -6.11
CA VAL A 390 2.00 13.03 -6.32
C VAL A 390 2.64 13.89 -5.24
#